data_010ce989851bc33e4e923c0236d55ca1
#
_entry.id   010ce989851bc33e4e923c0236d55ca1
#
_cell.length_a   1.000
_cell.length_b   1.000
_cell.length_c   1.000
_cell.angle_alpha   90.00
_cell.angle_beta   90.00
_cell.angle_gamma   90.00
#
_symmetry.space_group_name_H-M   'P 1'
#
loop_
_entity.id
_entity.type
_entity.pdbx_description
1 polymer ?
#
loop_
_entity_poly.entity_id
_entity_poly.type
_entity_poly.pdbx_seq_one_letter_code
_entity_poly.pdbx_strand_id
1 'polypeptide(L)'
;SDVGCDRSKNLADICGEKNFQAFVCDALSVPIRSGSCDACISIAVIHHFSTAERRLAAICELARLLRPGGTALIYVWAMEQEYKNQKSKYLKEKNNSKDKEEEINIGRGQRPLSDQMPDSSSQDSACSDGLLNDLNDEGCAAKLVADSRLPVHTNRTSFHSQDLLVPWHLKGGTKKKGESIDTVLCPAGSKESQELSPVFHRYYHVFCEGELEAACRSLDCVRVQKSYHDQGNWCVVLEKL
;
A
#
# COMPACT_ATOMS: atom_id res chain seq x y z
N SER A 1 24.16 -3.09 20.66
CA SER A 1 24.23 -1.90 19.79
C SER A 1 23.22 -2.03 18.69
N ASP A 2 22.56 -0.94 18.36
CA ASP A 2 21.54 -0.91 17.33
C ASP A 2 22.17 -0.52 16.01
N VAL A 3 21.80 -1.21 14.93
CA VAL A 3 22.28 -0.92 13.59
C VAL A 3 21.11 -0.91 12.62
N GLY A 4 21.04 0.10 11.76
CA GLY A 4 20.02 0.22 10.72
C GLY A 4 20.59 -0.12 9.35
N CYS A 5 19.70 -0.43 8.42
CA CYS A 5 20.06 -0.55 7.01
C CYS A 5 18.95 -0.04 6.10
N ASP A 6 19.34 0.44 4.93
CA ASP A 6 18.43 0.88 3.88
C ASP A 6 19.08 0.64 2.52
N ARG A 7 18.28 0.48 1.48
CA ARG A 7 18.78 0.39 0.12
C ARG A 7 19.29 1.74 -0.42
N SER A 8 18.81 2.84 0.13
CA SER A 8 19.18 4.19 -0.27
C SER A 8 20.46 4.63 0.44
N LYS A 9 21.54 4.80 -0.34
CA LYS A 9 22.78 5.39 0.18
C LYS A 9 22.53 6.74 0.85
N ASN A 10 21.71 7.60 0.26
CA ASN A 10 21.43 8.93 0.81
C ASN A 10 20.76 8.86 2.19
N LEU A 11 19.87 7.89 2.42
CA LEU A 11 19.27 7.70 3.75
C LEU A 11 20.29 7.17 4.76
N ALA A 12 21.15 6.25 4.36
CA ALA A 12 22.23 5.76 5.21
C ALA A 12 23.22 6.87 5.57
N ASP A 13 23.57 7.74 4.61
CA ASP A 13 24.45 8.91 4.84
C ASP A 13 23.82 9.89 5.86
N ILE A 14 22.52 10.21 5.71
CA ILE A 14 21.77 11.07 6.66
C ILE A 14 21.77 10.45 8.07
N CYS A 15 21.66 9.12 8.18
CA CYS A 15 21.78 8.43 9.47
C CYS A 15 23.18 8.63 10.06
N GLY A 16 24.23 8.48 9.25
CA GLY A 16 25.61 8.71 9.65
C GLY A 16 25.86 10.14 10.14
N GLU A 17 25.33 11.15 9.44
CA GLU A 17 25.38 12.57 9.85
C GLU A 17 24.75 12.82 11.23
N LYS A 18 23.75 11.99 11.58
CA LYS A 18 23.09 12.02 12.89
C LYS A 18 23.69 11.09 13.93
N ASN A 19 24.86 10.54 13.65
CA ASN A 19 25.56 9.57 14.50
C ASN A 19 24.78 8.26 14.74
N PHE A 20 23.89 7.85 13.84
CA PHE A 20 23.29 6.52 13.86
C PHE A 20 24.13 5.57 13.01
N GLN A 21 24.30 4.35 13.51
CA GLN A 21 24.93 3.29 12.74
C GLN A 21 23.98 2.77 11.67
N ALA A 22 24.30 3.00 10.41
CA ALA A 22 23.53 2.53 9.28
C ALA A 22 24.42 2.15 8.11
N PHE A 23 24.00 1.16 7.33
CA PHE A 23 24.71 0.73 6.13
C PHE A 23 23.73 0.47 4.97
N VAL A 24 24.25 0.43 3.77
CA VAL A 24 23.46 0.17 2.55
C VAL A 24 23.38 -1.33 2.31
N CYS A 25 22.16 -1.89 2.21
CA CYS A 25 21.96 -3.27 1.78
C CYS A 25 20.60 -3.52 1.16
N ASP A 26 20.43 -4.72 0.58
CA ASP A 26 19.11 -5.25 0.19
C ASP A 26 18.49 -5.97 1.40
N ALA A 27 17.23 -5.66 1.71
CA ALA A 27 16.51 -6.31 2.80
C ALA A 27 16.21 -7.81 2.55
N LEU A 28 16.47 -8.30 1.34
CA LEU A 28 16.42 -9.74 1.00
C LEU A 28 17.72 -10.48 1.30
N SER A 29 18.80 -9.76 1.59
CA SER A 29 20.12 -10.34 1.85
C SER A 29 20.96 -9.37 2.70
N VAL A 30 20.69 -9.36 4.00
CA VAL A 30 21.34 -8.46 4.94
C VAL A 30 22.69 -9.04 5.35
N PRO A 31 23.84 -8.32 5.21
CA PRO A 31 25.18 -8.83 5.48
C PRO A 31 25.49 -8.90 6.98
N ILE A 32 24.58 -9.48 7.74
CA ILE A 32 24.70 -9.75 9.17
C ILE A 32 24.58 -11.26 9.39
N ARG A 33 25.37 -11.79 10.35
CA ARG A 33 25.37 -13.21 10.70
C ARG A 33 23.97 -13.67 11.13
N SER A 34 23.61 -14.89 10.73
CA SER A 34 22.39 -15.55 11.21
C SER A 34 22.42 -15.72 12.73
N GLY A 35 21.27 -15.55 13.36
CA GLY A 35 21.12 -15.79 14.80
C GLY A 35 21.90 -14.81 15.69
N SER A 36 22.17 -13.60 15.22
CA SER A 36 22.99 -12.62 15.96
C SER A 36 22.19 -11.44 16.54
N CYS A 37 20.93 -11.30 16.17
CA CYS A 37 20.08 -10.19 16.63
C CYS A 37 19.11 -10.66 17.72
N ASP A 38 19.00 -9.89 18.80
CA ASP A 38 17.98 -10.10 19.84
C ASP A 38 16.60 -9.65 19.36
N ALA A 39 16.57 -8.58 18.56
CA ALA A 39 15.37 -8.03 17.99
C ALA A 39 15.62 -7.44 16.60
N CYS A 40 14.58 -7.45 15.75
CA CYS A 40 14.55 -6.79 14.45
C CYS A 40 13.31 -5.93 14.31
N ILE A 41 13.43 -4.82 13.59
CA ILE A 41 12.30 -3.95 13.27
C ILE A 41 12.28 -3.74 11.76
N SER A 42 11.11 -3.99 11.13
CA SER A 42 10.87 -3.71 9.72
C SER A 42 9.61 -2.86 9.58
N ILE A 43 9.80 -1.57 9.41
CA ILE A 43 8.71 -0.60 9.30
C ILE A 43 8.67 -0.02 7.89
N ALA A 44 7.55 -0.20 7.21
CA ALA A 44 7.30 0.37 5.88
C ALA A 44 8.31 -0.09 4.81
N VAL A 45 8.76 -1.35 4.86
CA VAL A 45 9.73 -1.95 3.92
C VAL A 45 9.07 -3.04 3.07
N ILE A 46 8.44 -4.03 3.70
CA ILE A 46 7.98 -5.27 3.02
C ILE A 46 6.93 -4.97 1.96
N HIS A 47 6.11 -3.97 2.14
CA HIS A 47 5.09 -3.55 1.20
C HIS A 47 5.65 -2.96 -0.12
N HIS A 48 6.95 -2.77 -0.24
CA HIS A 48 7.59 -2.36 -1.49
C HIS A 48 8.01 -3.52 -2.39
N PHE A 49 7.93 -4.77 -1.91
CA PHE A 49 8.22 -5.93 -2.75
C PHE A 49 7.01 -6.34 -3.58
N SER A 50 7.20 -6.42 -4.89
CA SER A 50 6.12 -6.58 -5.86
C SER A 50 5.53 -7.99 -5.92
N THR A 51 6.21 -9.01 -5.41
CA THR A 51 5.70 -10.38 -5.41
C THR A 51 5.59 -10.96 -4.01
N ALA A 52 4.64 -11.89 -3.82
CA ALA A 52 4.42 -12.57 -2.54
C ALA A 52 5.69 -13.33 -2.09
N GLU A 53 6.41 -13.95 -3.02
CA GLU A 53 7.66 -14.67 -2.75
C GLU A 53 8.73 -13.74 -2.19
N ARG A 54 8.85 -12.53 -2.74
CA ARG A 54 9.82 -11.55 -2.25
C ARG A 54 9.42 -10.97 -0.90
N ARG A 55 8.12 -10.77 -0.66
CA ARG A 55 7.62 -10.37 0.66
C ARG A 55 7.90 -11.44 1.71
N LEU A 56 7.64 -12.70 1.38
CA LEU A 56 7.97 -13.83 2.25
C LEU A 56 9.48 -13.97 2.48
N ALA A 57 10.30 -13.83 1.42
CA ALA A 57 11.76 -13.87 1.54
C ALA A 57 12.30 -12.79 2.48
N ALA A 58 11.72 -11.58 2.49
CA ALA A 58 12.09 -10.53 3.43
C ALA A 58 11.74 -10.91 4.88
N ILE A 59 10.60 -11.58 5.12
CA ILE A 59 10.22 -12.09 6.45
C ILE A 59 11.19 -13.23 6.88
N CYS A 60 11.53 -14.13 5.96
CA CYS A 60 12.54 -15.18 6.21
C CYS A 60 13.90 -14.58 6.58
N GLU A 61 14.28 -13.50 5.92
CA GLU A 61 15.56 -12.83 6.21
C GLU A 61 15.56 -12.21 7.61
N LEU A 62 14.49 -11.57 8.05
CA LEU A 62 14.34 -11.12 9.43
C LEU A 62 14.44 -12.29 10.42
N ALA A 63 13.76 -13.40 10.13
CA ALA A 63 13.82 -14.61 10.96
C ALA A 63 15.22 -15.24 11.00
N ARG A 64 16.00 -15.15 9.91
CA ARG A 64 17.39 -15.62 9.84
C ARG A 64 18.30 -14.84 10.77
N LEU A 65 18.10 -13.52 10.84
CA LEU A 65 18.91 -12.62 11.66
C LEU A 65 18.71 -12.86 13.17
N LEU A 66 17.49 -13.23 13.56
CA LEU A 66 17.13 -13.44 14.95
C LEU A 66 17.77 -14.69 15.53
N ARG A 67 18.30 -14.58 16.76
CA ARG A 67 18.63 -15.75 17.59
C ARG A 67 17.36 -16.48 18.06
N PRO A 68 17.44 -17.74 18.46
CA PRO A 68 16.30 -18.41 19.11
C PRO A 68 15.77 -17.58 20.30
N GLY A 69 14.45 -17.41 20.37
CA GLY A 69 13.78 -16.54 21.34
C GLY A 69 13.86 -15.03 21.03
N GLY A 70 14.56 -14.62 19.98
CA GLY A 70 14.58 -13.25 19.50
C GLY A 70 13.27 -12.86 18.83
N THR A 71 12.94 -11.56 18.78
CA THR A 71 11.65 -11.07 18.30
C THR A 71 11.80 -10.13 17.10
N ALA A 72 10.82 -10.13 16.18
CA ALA A 72 10.74 -9.10 15.15
C ALA A 72 9.38 -8.40 15.19
N LEU A 73 9.42 -7.09 14.94
CA LEU A 73 8.26 -6.25 14.74
C LEU A 73 8.19 -5.83 13.28
N ILE A 74 7.06 -6.13 12.63
CA ILE A 74 6.82 -5.83 11.22
C ILE A 74 5.60 -4.93 11.10
N TYR A 75 5.76 -3.82 10.37
CA TYR A 75 4.69 -2.87 10.01
C TYR A 75 4.57 -2.78 8.49
N VAL A 76 3.36 -2.96 7.98
CA VAL A 76 3.03 -2.78 6.56
C VAL A 76 1.78 -1.93 6.41
N TRP A 77 1.65 -1.19 5.32
CA TRP A 77 0.43 -0.44 5.05
C TRP A 77 -0.77 -1.37 4.89
N ALA A 78 -1.84 -1.03 5.60
CA ALA A 78 -3.11 -1.75 5.55
C ALA A 78 -3.97 -1.25 4.39
N MET A 79 -4.70 -2.15 3.75
CA MET A 79 -5.80 -1.81 2.83
C MET A 79 -6.88 -1.03 3.57
N GLU A 80 -7.15 -1.43 4.81
CA GLU A 80 -8.12 -0.84 5.72
C GLU A 80 -7.52 0.38 6.42
N GLN A 81 -7.71 1.57 5.84
CA GLN A 81 -7.23 2.83 6.43
C GLN A 81 -8.14 3.36 7.55
N GLU A 82 -9.31 2.74 7.73
CA GLU A 82 -10.22 2.92 8.87
C GLU A 82 -10.62 1.55 9.39
N TYR A 83 -10.32 1.25 10.66
CA TYR A 83 -10.54 -0.05 11.27
C TYR A 83 -10.94 0.11 12.75
N LYS A 84 -12.02 -0.55 13.17
CA LYS A 84 -12.55 -0.52 14.55
C LYS A 84 -12.62 0.89 15.16
N ASN A 85 -13.20 1.84 14.40
CA ASN A 85 -13.35 3.25 14.76
C ASN A 85 -12.04 4.05 14.88
N GLN A 86 -10.92 3.48 14.44
CA GLN A 86 -9.66 4.20 14.34
C GLN A 86 -9.40 4.54 12.88
N LYS A 87 -9.27 5.82 12.58
CA LYS A 87 -8.94 6.32 11.25
C LYS A 87 -7.45 6.64 11.16
N SER A 88 -6.85 6.23 10.06
CA SER A 88 -5.46 6.57 9.74
C SER A 88 -5.29 8.08 9.57
N LYS A 89 -4.19 8.61 10.09
CA LYS A 89 -3.77 10.00 9.83
C LYS A 89 -3.45 10.27 8.35
N TYR A 90 -3.29 9.22 7.57
CA TYR A 90 -3.07 9.32 6.14
C TYR A 90 -4.31 9.84 5.39
N LEU A 91 -5.51 9.47 5.81
CA LEU A 91 -6.75 9.91 5.19
C LEU A 91 -7.02 11.39 5.48
N LYS A 92 -7.48 12.12 4.46
CA LYS A 92 -7.97 13.49 4.69
C LYS A 92 -9.19 13.43 5.63
N GLU A 93 -9.24 14.36 6.57
CA GLU A 93 -10.48 14.66 7.26
C GLU A 93 -11.50 15.17 6.25
N LYS A 94 -12.69 14.59 6.22
CA LYS A 94 -13.82 15.18 5.49
C LYS A 94 -14.15 16.49 6.23
N ASN A 95 -13.68 17.61 5.70
CA ASN A 95 -14.22 18.89 6.11
C ASN A 95 -15.71 18.87 5.79
N ASN A 96 -16.54 18.83 6.83
CA ASN A 96 -17.97 19.11 6.75
C ASN A 96 -18.17 20.60 6.47
N SER A 97 -17.70 21.11 5.35
CA SER A 97 -18.19 22.33 4.76
C SER A 97 -19.53 21.99 4.15
N LYS A 98 -20.56 22.55 4.77
CA LYS A 98 -21.95 22.56 4.34
C LYS A 98 -22.04 23.06 2.90
N ASP A 99 -22.02 22.16 1.94
CA ASP A 99 -22.58 22.42 0.62
C ASP A 99 -24.08 22.30 0.78
N LYS A 100 -24.74 23.45 0.86
CA LYS A 100 -26.18 23.59 0.74
C LYS A 100 -26.54 23.10 -0.66
N GLU A 101 -27.17 21.96 -0.72
CA GLU A 101 -27.94 21.53 -1.89
C GLU A 101 -29.10 22.53 -2.09
N GLU A 102 -29.02 23.27 -3.17
CA GLU A 102 -30.18 23.98 -3.70
C GLU A 102 -31.13 22.92 -4.25
N GLU A 103 -32.19 22.60 -3.48
CA GLU A 103 -33.34 21.86 -3.95
C GLU A 103 -34.06 22.64 -5.06
N ILE A 104 -33.90 22.19 -6.28
CA ILE A 104 -34.81 22.60 -7.37
C ILE A 104 -36.07 21.79 -7.22
N ASN A 105 -37.07 22.47 -6.69
CA ASN A 105 -38.46 22.06 -6.55
C ASN A 105 -39.11 21.95 -7.93
N ILE A 106 -39.38 20.73 -8.43
CA ILE A 106 -40.31 20.51 -9.53
C ILE A 106 -41.38 19.52 -9.08
N GLY A 107 -42.61 20.03 -9.14
CA GLY A 107 -43.82 19.56 -8.51
C GLY A 107 -44.41 18.23 -8.94
N ARG A 108 -45.21 17.76 -8.02
CA ARG A 108 -46.49 17.01 -8.07
C ARG A 108 -46.82 16.09 -9.25
N GLY A 109 -47.10 14.84 -8.91
CA GLY A 109 -47.97 13.96 -9.73
C GLY A 109 -48.15 12.56 -9.15
N GLN A 110 -49.14 12.45 -8.24
CA GLN A 110 -50.06 11.31 -8.02
C GLN A 110 -49.53 9.85 -7.91
N ARG A 111 -49.74 9.26 -6.72
CA ARG A 111 -50.11 7.85 -6.48
C ARG A 111 -51.54 7.57 -7.01
N PRO A 112 -52.07 6.29 -7.10
CA PRO A 112 -51.97 5.25 -6.10
C PRO A 112 -52.05 3.75 -6.56
N LEU A 113 -51.90 2.89 -5.56
CA LEU A 113 -52.54 1.59 -5.26
C LEU A 113 -52.14 0.30 -6.00
N SER A 114 -51.70 -0.61 -5.20
CA SER A 114 -52.19 -1.94 -4.72
C SER A 114 -51.78 -3.10 -5.62
N ASP A 115 -51.27 -4.19 -5.12
CA ASP A 115 -51.66 -5.27 -4.30
C ASP A 115 -50.84 -6.54 -4.64
N GLN A 116 -50.54 -7.29 -3.61
CA GLN A 116 -50.50 -8.75 -3.52
C GLN A 116 -49.31 -9.55 -4.05
N MET A 117 -48.56 -10.09 -3.08
CA MET A 117 -48.00 -11.42 -3.10
C MET A 117 -49.07 -12.50 -3.23
N PRO A 118 -48.78 -13.75 -3.68
CA PRO A 118 -48.24 -14.76 -2.78
C PRO A 118 -47.27 -15.80 -3.43
N ASP A 119 -46.34 -16.23 -2.68
CA ASP A 119 -46.06 -17.55 -2.05
C ASP A 119 -45.95 -18.82 -2.91
N SER A 120 -44.92 -19.58 -2.53
CA SER A 120 -44.77 -21.01 -2.46
C SER A 120 -44.10 -21.82 -3.59
N SER A 121 -43.03 -22.40 -3.18
CA SER A 121 -42.67 -23.82 -3.11
C SER A 121 -42.09 -24.55 -4.34
N SER A 122 -40.91 -25.10 -4.06
CA SER A 122 -40.53 -26.52 -4.17
C SER A 122 -40.02 -27.11 -5.48
N GLN A 123 -38.86 -27.70 -5.27
CA GLN A 123 -38.44 -29.09 -5.66
C GLN A 123 -37.80 -29.34 -7.01
N ASP A 124 -36.56 -29.74 -6.87
CA ASP A 124 -35.90 -31.01 -7.23
C ASP A 124 -35.59 -31.34 -8.70
N SER A 125 -34.33 -31.64 -8.80
CA SER A 125 -33.71 -32.88 -9.34
C SER A 125 -33.28 -32.97 -10.81
N ALA A 126 -32.04 -33.41 -10.85
CA ALA A 126 -31.48 -34.48 -11.72
C ALA A 126 -30.83 -34.11 -13.07
N CYS A 127 -29.55 -34.38 -13.03
CA CYS A 127 -28.68 -35.04 -14.03
C CYS A 127 -29.18 -35.24 -15.45
N SER A 128 -28.35 -34.91 -16.44
CA SER A 128 -27.79 -35.90 -17.34
C SER A 128 -26.84 -35.33 -18.39
N ASP A 129 -25.88 -36.16 -18.72
CA ASP A 129 -24.81 -36.07 -19.71
C ASP A 129 -25.24 -35.67 -21.11
N GLY A 130 -24.28 -35.13 -21.87
CA GLY A 130 -24.39 -35.18 -23.31
C GLY A 130 -23.45 -34.26 -24.11
N LEU A 131 -22.28 -34.79 -24.47
CA LEU A 131 -21.52 -34.66 -25.73
C LEU A 131 -21.37 -33.31 -26.44
N LEU A 132 -20.08 -32.97 -26.59
CA LEU A 132 -19.34 -32.52 -27.81
C LEU A 132 -20.15 -32.01 -29.00
N ASN A 133 -19.87 -30.77 -29.41
CA ASN A 133 -19.32 -30.49 -30.76
C ASN A 133 -19.06 -29.01 -30.99
N ASP A 134 -17.82 -28.77 -31.43
CA ASP A 134 -17.35 -27.96 -32.55
C ASP A 134 -17.45 -26.45 -32.57
N LEU A 135 -16.23 -25.88 -32.43
CA LEU A 135 -15.55 -24.98 -33.38
C LEU A 135 -16.29 -23.73 -33.87
N ASN A 136 -15.62 -22.66 -33.56
CA ASN A 136 -15.54 -21.34 -34.16
C ASN A 136 -15.98 -20.21 -33.24
N ASP A 137 -15.06 -19.75 -32.42
CA ASP A 137 -15.12 -18.39 -31.88
C ASP A 137 -13.75 -17.71 -31.97
N GLU A 138 -13.44 -17.25 -33.17
CA GLU A 138 -12.32 -16.32 -33.41
C GLU A 138 -12.66 -14.88 -32.99
N GLY A 139 -13.63 -14.68 -32.14
CA GLY A 139 -14.16 -13.36 -31.79
C GLY A 139 -13.81 -12.82 -30.39
N CYS A 140 -13.27 -13.64 -29.47
CA CYS A 140 -13.16 -13.24 -28.05
C CYS A 140 -11.75 -12.99 -27.53
N ALA A 141 -10.71 -13.21 -28.32
CA ALA A 141 -9.31 -13.00 -27.90
C ALA A 141 -8.84 -11.54 -27.89
N ALA A 142 -9.63 -10.60 -28.42
CA ALA A 142 -9.22 -9.20 -28.55
C ALA A 142 -9.70 -8.29 -27.38
N LYS A 143 -10.37 -8.81 -26.35
CA LYS A 143 -10.93 -8.01 -25.25
C LYS A 143 -10.29 -8.22 -23.88
N LEU A 144 -9.23 -9.01 -23.77
CA LEU A 144 -8.52 -9.30 -22.52
C LEU A 144 -7.09 -8.77 -22.47
N VAL A 145 -6.72 -7.79 -23.31
CA VAL A 145 -5.60 -6.91 -23.00
C VAL A 145 -6.15 -5.74 -22.20
N ALA A 146 -6.76 -6.03 -21.06
CA ALA A 146 -7.00 -5.03 -20.05
C ALA A 146 -5.62 -4.49 -19.61
N ASP A 147 -5.46 -3.21 -19.76
CA ASP A 147 -4.31 -2.38 -19.42
C ASP A 147 -3.55 -2.98 -18.21
N SER A 148 -2.41 -3.62 -18.48
CA SER A 148 -1.55 -4.26 -17.46
C SER A 148 -0.81 -3.25 -16.58
N ARG A 149 -1.23 -1.98 -16.63
CA ARG A 149 -0.63 -0.90 -15.84
C ARG A 149 -1.23 -0.91 -14.43
N LEU A 150 -0.35 -0.85 -13.45
CA LEU A 150 -0.76 -0.69 -12.06
C LEU A 150 -1.55 0.62 -11.87
N PRO A 151 -2.66 0.60 -11.11
CA PRO A 151 -3.41 1.81 -10.84
C PRO A 151 -2.58 2.82 -10.04
N VAL A 152 -2.71 4.09 -10.41
CA VAL A 152 -2.08 5.19 -9.67
C VAL A 152 -3.02 5.66 -8.57
N HIS A 153 -2.54 5.60 -7.33
CA HIS A 153 -3.30 5.99 -6.16
C HIS A 153 -3.42 7.51 -6.01
N THR A 154 -4.59 7.99 -5.61
CA THR A 154 -4.77 9.37 -5.19
C THR A 154 -4.38 9.53 -3.72
N ASN A 155 -3.36 10.33 -3.43
CA ASN A 155 -2.88 10.54 -2.07
C ASN A 155 -3.99 10.97 -1.10
N ARG A 156 -3.97 10.39 0.10
CA ARG A 156 -4.88 10.66 1.20
C ARG A 156 -6.34 10.22 0.95
N THR A 157 -6.55 9.25 0.07
CA THR A 157 -7.84 8.56 -0.11
C THR A 157 -7.73 7.11 0.37
N SER A 158 -8.85 6.39 0.42
CA SER A 158 -8.87 4.94 0.66
C SER A 158 -8.24 4.20 -0.50
N PHE A 159 -7.63 3.06 -0.22
CA PHE A 159 -7.07 2.19 -1.25
C PHE A 159 -8.18 1.40 -1.94
N HIS A 160 -8.04 1.21 -3.26
CA HIS A 160 -9.00 0.46 -4.09
C HIS A 160 -8.38 -0.79 -4.74
N SER A 161 -7.07 -0.96 -4.59
CA SER A 161 -6.30 -2.10 -5.08
C SER A 161 -5.17 -2.39 -4.12
N GLN A 162 -4.80 -3.66 -3.98
CA GLN A 162 -3.65 -4.05 -3.16
C GLN A 162 -2.33 -3.65 -3.80
N ASP A 163 -2.22 -3.80 -5.12
CA ASP A 163 -1.02 -3.46 -5.89
C ASP A 163 -1.24 -2.16 -6.64
N LEU A 164 -0.43 -1.15 -6.34
CA LEU A 164 -0.63 0.20 -6.85
C LEU A 164 0.64 1.04 -6.87
N LEU A 165 0.58 2.12 -7.62
CA LEU A 165 1.62 3.15 -7.66
C LEU A 165 1.18 4.36 -6.83
N VAL A 166 1.98 4.73 -5.85
CA VAL A 166 1.74 5.91 -5.01
C VAL A 166 2.60 7.07 -5.51
N PRO A 167 1.99 8.22 -5.87
CA PRO A 167 2.74 9.38 -6.31
C PRO A 167 3.52 10.01 -5.15
N TRP A 168 4.76 10.29 -5.41
CA TRP A 168 5.69 10.92 -4.50
C TRP A 168 6.18 12.24 -5.07
N HIS A 169 5.92 13.33 -4.36
CA HIS A 169 6.37 14.66 -4.74
C HIS A 169 7.66 15.02 -4.02
N LEU A 170 8.68 15.42 -4.75
CA LEU A 170 9.87 16.02 -4.15
C LEU A 170 9.44 17.34 -3.51
N LYS A 171 9.47 17.42 -2.18
CA LYS A 171 9.27 18.73 -1.52
C LYS A 171 10.43 19.63 -1.93
N GLY A 172 10.13 20.71 -2.61
CA GLY A 172 11.07 21.62 -3.23
C GLY A 172 12.28 21.91 -2.36
N GLY A 173 13.46 21.80 -2.96
CA GLY A 173 14.69 22.22 -2.33
C GLY A 173 14.53 23.66 -1.85
N THR A 174 14.95 23.91 -0.63
CA THR A 174 15.05 25.24 -0.04
C THR A 174 15.65 26.18 -1.06
N LYS A 175 14.93 27.24 -1.44
CA LYS A 175 15.51 28.38 -2.12
C LYS A 175 16.69 28.84 -1.24
N LYS A 176 17.92 28.61 -1.68
CA LYS A 176 19.10 29.22 -1.08
C LYS A 176 18.91 30.74 -1.19
N LYS A 177 18.61 31.35 -0.07
CA LYS A 177 18.55 32.79 0.07
C LYS A 177 19.99 33.25 0.13
N GLY A 178 20.43 33.96 -0.90
CA GLY A 178 21.65 34.77 -0.84
C GLY A 178 22.73 34.33 -1.83
N GLU A 179 22.66 34.91 -3.03
CA GLU A 179 23.81 35.51 -3.68
C GLU A 179 23.25 36.50 -4.71
N SER A 180 23.42 37.78 -4.42
CA SER A 180 23.16 38.87 -5.33
C SER A 180 24.21 38.81 -6.44
N ILE A 181 23.79 38.59 -7.66
CA ILE A 181 24.59 38.89 -8.85
C ILE A 181 23.85 39.93 -9.67
N ASP A 182 24.60 40.94 -10.00
CA ASP A 182 24.21 42.19 -10.61
C ASP A 182 23.29 42.07 -11.84
N THR A 183 22.41 43.01 -11.90
CA THR A 183 21.48 43.41 -12.93
C THR A 183 22.12 43.52 -14.30
N VAL A 184 21.66 42.67 -15.22
CA VAL A 184 21.70 43.01 -16.66
C VAL A 184 20.27 42.88 -17.19
N LEU A 185 19.81 44.01 -17.74
CA LEU A 185 18.48 44.16 -18.34
C LEU A 185 18.19 43.10 -19.38
N CYS A 186 17.02 42.41 -19.27
CA CYS A 186 16.35 41.74 -20.36
C CYS A 186 14.85 42.09 -20.37
N PRO A 187 14.20 42.17 -21.55
CA PRO A 187 12.92 42.84 -21.72
C PRO A 187 11.74 41.98 -21.32
N ALA A 188 10.68 42.68 -20.95
CA ALA A 188 9.39 42.15 -20.52
C ALA A 188 8.76 41.18 -21.54
N GLY A 189 8.26 40.05 -21.04
CA GLY A 189 7.27 39.25 -21.76
C GLY A 189 7.57 37.75 -21.88
N SER A 190 7.80 37.03 -20.79
CA SER A 190 7.62 35.58 -20.78
C SER A 190 6.88 35.15 -19.50
N LYS A 191 5.71 34.54 -19.70
CA LYS A 191 4.93 33.89 -18.67
C LYS A 191 5.85 32.90 -17.97
N GLU A 192 6.03 33.05 -16.65
CA GLU A 192 6.67 32.05 -15.80
C GLU A 192 5.95 30.72 -15.98
N SER A 193 6.55 29.82 -16.74
CA SER A 193 6.19 28.42 -16.69
C SER A 193 6.55 27.92 -15.30
N GLN A 194 5.55 27.67 -14.45
CA GLN A 194 5.73 26.96 -13.20
C GLN A 194 6.32 25.60 -13.56
N GLU A 195 7.62 25.40 -13.32
CA GLU A 195 8.24 24.08 -13.37
C GLU A 195 7.54 23.19 -12.35
N LEU A 196 6.67 22.33 -12.83
CA LEU A 196 6.02 21.28 -12.04
C LEU A 196 7.13 20.39 -11.52
N SER A 197 7.30 20.33 -10.21
CA SER A 197 8.23 19.40 -9.57
C SER A 197 7.97 17.96 -10.07
N PRO A 198 9.00 17.19 -10.45
CA PRO A 198 8.82 15.85 -10.97
C PRO A 198 8.09 14.97 -9.97
N VAL A 199 7.08 14.26 -10.45
CA VAL A 199 6.32 13.28 -9.66
C VAL A 199 6.90 11.91 -9.91
N PHE A 200 7.38 11.26 -8.86
CA PHE A 200 7.87 9.89 -8.89
C PHE A 200 6.78 8.95 -8.39
N HIS A 201 6.72 7.75 -8.92
CA HIS A 201 5.77 6.73 -8.51
C HIS A 201 6.51 5.60 -7.81
N ARG A 202 6.04 5.19 -6.63
CA ARG A 202 6.55 4.04 -5.90
C ARG A 202 5.52 2.94 -5.89
N TYR A 203 5.95 1.73 -6.14
CA TYR A 203 5.11 0.55 -5.97
C TYR A 203 4.83 0.28 -4.50
N TYR A 204 3.58 -0.03 -4.20
CA TYR A 204 3.12 -0.52 -2.90
C TYR A 204 2.20 -1.72 -3.09
N HIS A 205 2.35 -2.67 -2.21
CA HIS A 205 1.38 -3.70 -1.93
C HIS A 205 0.75 -3.40 -0.58
N VAL A 206 -0.53 -3.02 -0.54
CA VAL A 206 -1.24 -2.77 0.73
C VAL A 206 -1.89 -4.06 1.20
N PHE A 207 -1.62 -4.43 2.43
CA PHE A 207 -2.01 -5.72 3.01
C PHE A 207 -3.45 -5.69 3.51
N CYS A 208 -4.23 -6.73 3.18
CA CYS A 208 -5.53 -6.97 3.79
C CYS A 208 -5.39 -7.57 5.20
N GLU A 209 -6.49 -7.51 5.98
CA GLU A 209 -6.56 -8.14 7.30
C GLU A 209 -6.13 -9.60 7.25
N GLY A 210 -5.22 -10.01 8.13
CA GLY A 210 -4.73 -11.38 8.24
C GLY A 210 -3.65 -11.79 7.23
N GLU A 211 -3.43 -11.05 6.15
CA GLU A 211 -2.46 -11.41 5.10
C GLU A 211 -1.02 -11.48 5.62
N LEU A 212 -0.57 -10.43 6.33
CA LEU A 212 0.77 -10.42 6.92
C LEU A 212 0.95 -11.54 7.95
N GLU A 213 -0.08 -11.77 8.77
CA GLU A 213 -0.08 -12.84 9.76
C GLU A 213 0.01 -14.21 9.12
N ALA A 214 -0.77 -14.47 8.06
CA ALA A 214 -0.73 -15.72 7.31
C ALA A 214 0.66 -15.97 6.69
N ALA A 215 1.28 -14.93 6.11
CA ALA A 215 2.63 -15.02 5.58
C ALA A 215 3.65 -15.35 6.68
N CYS A 216 3.54 -14.76 7.87
CA CYS A 216 4.42 -15.11 9.00
C CYS A 216 4.18 -16.53 9.51
N ARG A 217 2.93 -16.98 9.59
CA ARG A 217 2.56 -18.33 10.05
C ARG A 217 2.94 -19.46 9.09
N SER A 218 3.20 -19.15 7.82
CA SER A 218 3.70 -20.13 6.85
C SER A 218 5.15 -20.57 7.09
N LEU A 219 5.84 -19.93 8.03
CA LEU A 219 7.22 -20.22 8.37
C LEU A 219 7.30 -21.06 9.66
N ASP A 220 7.77 -22.29 9.57
CA ASP A 220 7.92 -23.22 10.72
C ASP A 220 8.92 -22.73 11.78
N CYS A 221 9.79 -21.81 11.40
CA CYS A 221 10.88 -21.34 12.27
C CYS A 221 10.52 -20.12 13.12
N VAL A 222 9.28 -19.65 13.06
CA VAL A 222 8.80 -18.50 13.85
C VAL A 222 7.40 -18.76 14.43
N ARG A 223 7.08 -18.06 15.49
CA ARG A 223 5.75 -18.04 16.10
C ARG A 223 5.21 -16.63 16.09
N VAL A 224 4.01 -16.42 15.57
CA VAL A 224 3.31 -15.14 15.69
C VAL A 224 2.83 -14.97 17.13
N GLN A 225 3.35 -13.97 17.83
CA GLN A 225 3.00 -13.62 19.19
C GLN A 225 1.80 -12.69 19.23
N LYS A 226 1.76 -11.72 18.33
CA LYS A 226 0.70 -10.71 18.25
C LYS A 226 0.49 -10.24 16.83
N SER A 227 -0.77 -10.05 16.45
CA SER A 227 -1.18 -9.38 15.22
C SER A 227 -2.19 -8.30 15.58
N TYR A 228 -2.05 -7.08 15.04
CA TYR A 228 -2.94 -5.96 15.34
C TYR A 228 -2.88 -4.89 14.25
N HIS A 229 -3.91 -4.05 14.25
CA HIS A 229 -3.97 -2.86 13.39
C HIS A 229 -3.53 -1.63 14.19
N ASP A 230 -2.69 -0.78 13.57
CA ASP A 230 -2.23 0.47 14.16
C ASP A 230 -2.22 1.59 13.12
N GLN A 231 -3.16 2.52 13.23
CA GLN A 231 -3.25 3.75 12.43
C GLN A 231 -3.04 3.56 10.92
N GLY A 232 -3.71 2.55 10.34
CA GLY A 232 -3.61 2.24 8.90
C GLY A 232 -2.46 1.31 8.55
N ASN A 233 -1.92 0.59 9.52
CA ASN A 233 -0.92 -0.45 9.30
C ASN A 233 -1.37 -1.77 9.92
N TRP A 234 -1.07 -2.88 9.25
CA TRP A 234 -1.05 -4.19 9.87
C TRP A 234 0.31 -4.47 10.48
N CYS A 235 0.28 -4.94 11.70
CA CYS A 235 1.46 -5.11 12.53
C CYS A 235 1.52 -6.53 13.06
N VAL A 236 2.69 -7.15 12.98
CA VAL A 236 2.94 -8.48 13.53
C VAL A 236 4.18 -8.44 14.41
N VAL A 237 4.07 -9.03 15.59
CA VAL A 237 5.21 -9.40 16.44
C VAL A 237 5.40 -10.89 16.30
N LEU A 238 6.57 -11.31 15.89
CA LEU A 238 6.97 -12.72 15.80
C LEU A 238 8.16 -13.02 16.70
N GLU A 239 8.26 -14.27 17.11
CA GLU A 239 9.38 -14.82 17.88
C GLU A 239 10.05 -15.92 17.07
N LYS A 240 11.36 -15.96 17.07
CA LYS A 240 12.18 -17.04 16.49
C LYS A 240 12.13 -18.28 17.39
N LEU A 241 11.77 -19.43 16.83
CA LEU A 241 11.79 -20.73 17.49
C LEU A 241 13.18 -21.34 17.53
#